data_74467036dcb851aa9dca995976cdfc06
#
_entry.id   74467036dcb851aa9dca995976cdfc06
#
_cell.length_a   1.000
_cell.length_b   1.000
_cell.length_c   1.000
_cell.angle_alpha   90.00
_cell.angle_beta   90.00
_cell.angle_gamma   90.00
#
_symmetry.space_group_name_H-M   'P 1'
#
loop_
_entity.id
_entity.type
_entity.pdbx_description
1 polymer ?
#
loop_
_entity_poly.entity_id
_entity_poly.type
_entity_poly.pdbx_seq_one_letter_code
_entity_poly.pdbx_strand_id
1 'polypeptide(L)'
;HKHIIWTPNEPHENGVLKEKNVDNMAISEIPAKTIVYDDIIVPDKMLTGGALDIDVVRRHTQIQIALYIIGLQLGYRTWIAQNDMGIRYKGVPLISQPNIISSLSSDDNLLSRNHAEAEAKLIDCIWFQNGKFMPAVMEVEHSTGVTSGLTRMKGLYDMIPEFRTRYVIVAPDEDRDMVIEKCNRPQFKCLD
;
A
#
# COMPACT_ATOMS: atom_id res chain seq x y z
N HIS A 1 14.03 17.02 0.83
CA HIS A 1 12.86 16.15 0.97
C HIS A 1 11.72 16.74 0.15
N LYS A 2 11.38 16.14 -0.99
CA LYS A 2 10.15 16.47 -1.71
C LYS A 2 9.02 15.64 -1.12
N HIS A 3 8.30 16.19 -0.16
CA HIS A 3 7.04 15.60 0.30
C HIS A 3 5.98 15.88 -0.76
N ILE A 4 5.51 14.84 -1.43
CA ILE A 4 4.29 14.94 -2.22
C ILE A 4 3.13 14.82 -1.25
N ILE A 5 2.60 15.97 -0.83
CA ILE A 5 1.40 16.00 -0.02
C ILE A 5 0.25 16.15 -0.99
N TRP A 6 -0.56 15.14 -1.07
CA TRP A 6 -1.83 15.24 -1.74
C TRP A 6 -2.92 15.54 -0.73
N THR A 7 -3.55 16.70 -0.86
CA THR A 7 -4.81 17.04 -0.22
C THR A 7 -5.87 16.99 -1.29
N PRO A 8 -6.94 16.18 -1.14
CA PRO A 8 -8.08 16.28 -2.03
C PRO A 8 -8.62 17.70 -1.93
N ASN A 9 -8.46 18.47 -3.00
CA ASN A 9 -9.17 19.73 -3.11
C ASN A 9 -10.66 19.42 -3.26
N GLU A 10 -11.44 20.10 -2.44
CA GLU A 10 -12.89 20.21 -2.37
C GLU A 10 -13.71 19.61 -3.50
N PRO A 11 -14.93 19.16 -3.16
CA PRO A 11 -15.34 17.77 -3.39
C PRO A 11 -15.10 17.46 -4.84
N HIS A 12 -14.23 16.50 -5.08
CA HIS A 12 -14.08 15.93 -6.40
C HIS A 12 -15.45 15.39 -6.81
N GLU A 13 -16.19 16.15 -7.60
CA GLU A 13 -17.32 15.58 -8.32
C GLU A 13 -16.78 14.35 -9.04
N ASN A 14 -17.21 13.18 -8.57
CA ASN A 14 -16.85 11.87 -9.10
C ASN A 14 -15.52 11.24 -8.64
N GLY A 15 -14.84 11.77 -7.63
CA GLY A 15 -13.65 11.11 -7.10
C GLY A 15 -12.51 10.96 -8.11
N VAL A 16 -12.37 11.91 -9.01
CA VAL A 16 -11.29 11.95 -9.98
C VAL A 16 -10.23 12.93 -9.49
N LEU A 17 -8.96 12.51 -9.33
CA LEU A 17 -7.84 13.42 -9.21
C LEU A 17 -7.77 14.26 -10.50
N LYS A 18 -7.90 15.56 -10.34
CA LYS A 18 -7.47 16.46 -11.40
C LYS A 18 -5.95 16.39 -11.45
N GLU A 19 -5.39 16.11 -12.63
CA GLU A 19 -3.96 16.29 -12.86
C GLU A 19 -3.55 17.68 -12.38
N LYS A 20 -2.80 17.73 -11.30
CA LYS A 20 -2.02 18.89 -10.95
C LYS A 20 -0.65 18.61 -11.53
N ASN A 21 -0.34 19.24 -12.66
CA ASN A 21 1.00 19.26 -13.21
C ASN A 21 1.94 19.90 -12.18
N VAL A 22 2.54 19.07 -11.35
CA VAL A 22 3.68 19.44 -10.54
C VAL A 22 4.83 18.60 -11.09
N ASP A 23 5.69 19.22 -11.85
CA ASP A 23 6.92 18.62 -12.40
C ASP A 23 6.73 17.39 -13.33
N ASN A 24 5.81 17.42 -14.29
CA ASN A 24 5.59 16.36 -15.28
C ASN A 24 5.24 14.97 -14.72
N MET A 25 4.71 14.87 -13.53
CA MET A 25 4.21 13.60 -12.98
C MET A 25 2.71 13.49 -13.24
N ALA A 26 2.32 12.49 -14.01
CA ALA A 26 0.93 12.06 -14.12
C ALA A 26 0.52 11.37 -12.81
N ILE A 27 -0.50 11.90 -12.17
CA ILE A 27 -1.11 11.28 -10.99
C ILE A 27 -2.38 10.58 -11.45
N SER A 28 -2.47 9.27 -11.21
CA SER A 28 -3.69 8.49 -11.49
C SER A 28 -4.57 8.45 -10.25
N GLU A 29 -5.86 8.71 -10.43
CA GLU A 29 -6.87 8.62 -9.37
C GLU A 29 -7.91 7.56 -9.63
N ILE A 30 -8.41 7.03 -8.52
CA ILE A 30 -9.58 6.17 -8.51
C ILE A 30 -10.77 7.02 -8.10
N PRO A 31 -11.88 6.98 -8.85
CA PRO A 31 -13.12 7.58 -8.39
C PRO A 31 -13.50 7.05 -7.00
N ALA A 32 -13.69 7.92 -6.03
CA ALA A 32 -14.04 7.52 -4.65
C ALA A 32 -15.31 6.64 -4.61
N LYS A 33 -16.21 6.80 -5.58
CA LYS A 33 -17.41 5.98 -5.76
C LYS A 33 -17.14 4.55 -6.27
N THR A 34 -15.90 4.25 -6.71
CA THR A 34 -15.58 2.94 -7.31
C THR A 34 -15.32 1.87 -6.26
N ILE A 35 -14.94 2.27 -5.04
CA ILE A 35 -14.65 1.34 -3.94
C ILE A 35 -15.64 1.60 -2.82
N VAL A 36 -16.69 0.79 -2.77
CA VAL A 36 -17.76 0.89 -1.77
C VAL A 36 -17.50 -0.11 -0.66
N TYR A 37 -17.78 0.25 0.59
CA TYR A 37 -17.62 -0.63 1.74
C TYR A 37 -18.37 -1.96 1.59
N ASP A 38 -19.58 -1.93 0.99
CA ASP A 38 -20.41 -3.13 0.79
C ASP A 38 -19.81 -4.12 -0.20
N ASP A 39 -18.90 -3.68 -1.06
CA ASP A 39 -18.15 -4.53 -1.98
C ASP A 39 -16.99 -5.28 -1.28
N ILE A 40 -16.70 -4.96 -0.02
CA ILE A 40 -15.59 -5.50 0.76
C ILE A 40 -16.12 -6.47 1.81
N ILE A 41 -15.78 -7.75 1.68
CA ILE A 41 -16.13 -8.79 2.64
C ILE A 41 -14.87 -9.23 3.36
N VAL A 42 -14.78 -8.92 4.65
CA VAL A 42 -13.71 -9.35 5.54
C VAL A 42 -14.08 -10.70 6.14
N PRO A 43 -13.24 -11.73 6.04
CA PRO A 43 -13.51 -13.03 6.66
C PRO A 43 -13.60 -12.95 8.18
N ASP A 44 -14.55 -13.66 8.80
CA ASP A 44 -14.78 -13.64 10.26
C ASP A 44 -13.53 -13.95 11.09
N LYS A 45 -12.65 -14.81 10.57
CA LYS A 45 -11.38 -15.15 11.23
C LYS A 45 -10.45 -13.95 11.44
N MET A 46 -10.61 -12.89 10.66
CA MET A 46 -9.82 -11.66 10.80
C MET A 46 -10.42 -10.72 11.84
N LEU A 47 -11.66 -10.95 12.24
CA LEU A 47 -12.39 -10.15 13.20
C LEU A 47 -12.29 -10.71 14.63
N THR A 48 -11.73 -11.91 14.82
CA THR A 48 -11.68 -12.61 16.10
C THR A 48 -10.48 -12.25 16.99
N GLY A 49 -9.60 -11.37 16.52
CA GLY A 49 -8.38 -10.94 17.25
C GLY A 49 -8.58 -9.87 18.33
N GLY A 50 -9.79 -9.68 18.84
CA GLY A 50 -10.12 -8.68 19.87
C GLY A 50 -10.17 -7.24 19.32
N ALA A 51 -11.30 -6.54 19.57
CA ALA A 51 -11.51 -5.09 19.52
C ALA A 51 -10.99 -4.26 18.32
N LEU A 52 -10.63 -4.86 17.20
CA LEU A 52 -10.50 -4.11 15.97
C LEU A 52 -11.91 -3.80 15.46
N ASP A 53 -12.24 -2.52 15.44
CA ASP A 53 -13.46 -2.04 14.82
C ASP A 53 -13.50 -2.51 13.36
N ILE A 54 -14.56 -3.20 12.98
CA ILE A 54 -14.76 -3.69 11.62
C ILE A 54 -14.62 -2.55 10.58
N ASP A 55 -15.00 -1.35 10.96
CA ASP A 55 -14.90 -0.17 10.10
C ASP A 55 -13.43 0.24 9.87
N VAL A 56 -12.56 0.08 10.88
CA VAL A 56 -11.12 0.32 10.73
C VAL A 56 -10.53 -0.68 9.74
N VAL A 57 -10.86 -1.97 9.88
CA VAL A 57 -10.37 -3.02 8.95
C VAL A 57 -10.88 -2.78 7.53
N ARG A 58 -12.15 -2.42 7.37
CA ARG A 58 -12.73 -2.11 6.06
C ARG A 58 -12.09 -0.86 5.44
N ARG A 59 -11.83 0.17 6.25
CA ARG A 59 -11.18 1.39 5.78
C ARG A 59 -9.75 1.11 5.31
N HIS A 60 -8.98 0.37 6.09
CA HIS A 60 -7.64 -0.10 5.70
C HIS A 60 -7.70 -0.85 4.36
N THR A 61 -8.57 -1.85 4.27
CA THR A 61 -8.75 -2.64 3.04
C THR A 61 -9.20 -1.80 1.85
N GLN A 62 -10.08 -0.82 2.07
CA GLN A 62 -10.51 0.10 1.02
C GLN A 62 -9.33 0.85 0.41
N ILE A 63 -8.40 1.31 1.25
CA ILE A 63 -7.18 2.01 0.81
C ILE A 63 -6.24 1.04 0.08
N GLN A 64 -6.03 -0.18 0.59
CA GLN A 64 -5.23 -1.19 -0.11
C GLN A 64 -5.79 -1.50 -1.50
N ILE A 65 -7.12 -1.64 -1.63
CA ILE A 65 -7.78 -1.85 -2.92
C ILE A 65 -7.56 -0.64 -3.83
N ALA A 66 -7.62 0.59 -3.30
CA ALA A 66 -7.33 1.79 -4.07
C ALA A 66 -5.90 1.76 -4.63
N LEU A 67 -4.91 1.44 -3.79
CA LEU A 67 -3.52 1.31 -4.22
C LEU A 67 -3.34 0.21 -5.28
N TYR A 68 -4.01 -0.93 -5.11
CA TYR A 68 -4.03 -2.00 -6.10
C TYR A 68 -4.58 -1.52 -7.45
N ILE A 69 -5.73 -0.82 -7.46
CA ILE A 69 -6.35 -0.34 -8.71
C ILE A 69 -5.48 0.71 -9.40
N ILE A 70 -4.84 1.63 -8.65
CA ILE A 70 -3.86 2.56 -9.19
C ILE A 70 -2.70 1.79 -9.84
N GLY A 71 -2.14 0.82 -9.14
CA GLY A 71 -1.08 -0.03 -9.66
C GLY A 71 -1.47 -0.75 -10.96
N LEU A 72 -2.70 -1.28 -11.01
CA LEU A 72 -3.25 -1.92 -12.20
C LEU A 72 -3.36 -0.94 -13.39
N GLN A 73 -3.85 0.28 -13.16
CA GLN A 73 -3.94 1.31 -14.19
C GLN A 73 -2.58 1.75 -14.72
N LEU A 74 -1.56 1.76 -13.85
CA LEU A 74 -0.17 2.05 -14.22
C LEU A 74 0.56 0.85 -14.86
N GLY A 75 -0.12 -0.29 -15.02
CA GLY A 75 0.44 -1.50 -15.64
C GLY A 75 1.35 -2.30 -14.70
N TYR A 76 1.25 -2.10 -13.40
CA TYR A 76 2.02 -2.84 -12.40
C TYR A 76 1.33 -4.13 -11.97
N ARG A 77 2.12 -5.10 -11.53
CA ARG A 77 1.65 -6.21 -10.71
C ARG A 77 1.74 -5.80 -9.24
N THR A 78 0.78 -6.24 -8.43
CA THR A 78 0.66 -5.79 -7.05
C THR A 78 0.72 -6.98 -6.08
N TRP A 79 1.53 -6.87 -5.05
CA TRP A 79 1.46 -7.68 -3.85
C TRP A 79 0.56 -6.99 -2.83
N ILE A 80 -0.28 -7.76 -2.16
CA ILE A 80 -1.08 -7.36 -0.99
C ILE A 80 -0.60 -8.20 0.19
N ALA A 81 -0.62 -7.64 1.40
CA ALA A 81 -0.21 -8.37 2.60
C ALA A 81 -0.84 -9.77 2.66
N GLN A 82 -0.02 -10.77 2.99
CA GLN A 82 -0.43 -12.18 2.96
C GLN A 82 -1.70 -12.44 3.80
N ASN A 83 -1.84 -11.75 4.93
CA ASN A 83 -2.99 -11.89 5.82
C ASN A 83 -4.29 -11.39 5.18
N ASP A 84 -4.22 -10.45 4.25
CA ASP A 84 -5.38 -9.77 3.65
C ASP A 84 -5.82 -10.42 2.33
N MET A 85 -5.05 -11.34 1.80
CA MET A 85 -5.34 -11.99 0.50
C MET A 85 -6.67 -12.74 0.45
N GLY A 86 -7.20 -13.15 1.61
CA GLY A 86 -8.50 -13.80 1.74
C GLY A 86 -9.70 -12.86 1.73
N ILE A 87 -9.47 -11.55 1.87
CA ILE A 87 -10.52 -10.54 1.79
C ILE A 87 -11.11 -10.57 0.38
N ARG A 88 -12.43 -10.40 0.28
CA ARG A 88 -13.12 -10.38 -1.02
C ARG A 88 -13.48 -8.96 -1.41
N TYR A 89 -13.21 -8.63 -2.65
CA TYR A 89 -13.65 -7.39 -3.28
C TYR A 89 -14.51 -7.73 -4.50
N LYS A 90 -15.72 -7.19 -4.55
CA LYS A 90 -16.74 -7.53 -5.56
C LYS A 90 -16.93 -9.04 -5.72
N GLY A 91 -17.01 -9.75 -4.59
CA GLY A 91 -17.21 -11.18 -4.53
C GLY A 91 -15.99 -12.06 -4.88
N VAL A 92 -14.86 -11.47 -5.30
CA VAL A 92 -13.63 -12.20 -5.68
C VAL A 92 -12.55 -11.98 -4.62
N PRO A 93 -11.86 -13.03 -4.11
CA PRO A 93 -10.73 -12.87 -3.19
C PRO A 93 -9.64 -11.98 -3.79
N LEU A 94 -8.97 -11.16 -2.95
CA LEU A 94 -7.89 -10.28 -3.43
C LEU A 94 -6.79 -11.06 -4.14
N ILE A 95 -6.40 -12.23 -3.63
CA ILE A 95 -5.41 -13.10 -4.28
C ILE A 95 -5.78 -13.50 -5.73
N SER A 96 -7.06 -13.48 -6.06
CA SER A 96 -7.58 -13.89 -7.38
C SER A 96 -7.89 -12.70 -8.30
N GLN A 97 -7.61 -11.48 -7.84
CA GLN A 97 -7.80 -10.29 -8.66
C GLN A 97 -6.74 -10.20 -9.78
N PRO A 98 -7.06 -9.57 -10.92
CA PRO A 98 -6.09 -9.39 -12.02
C PRO A 98 -4.79 -8.73 -11.55
N ASN A 99 -3.64 -9.18 -12.05
CA ASN A 99 -2.31 -8.65 -11.74
C ASN A 99 -1.90 -8.70 -10.25
N ILE A 100 -2.65 -9.35 -9.38
CA ILE A 100 -2.18 -9.65 -8.03
C ILE A 100 -1.13 -10.77 -8.10
N ILE A 101 -0.07 -10.60 -7.34
CA ILE A 101 0.99 -11.60 -7.15
C ILE A 101 0.52 -12.56 -6.06
N SER A 102 0.37 -13.83 -6.40
CA SER A 102 -0.11 -14.85 -5.46
C SER A 102 1.00 -15.43 -4.56
N SER A 103 2.26 -15.28 -4.95
CA SER A 103 3.43 -15.74 -4.20
C SER A 103 4.64 -14.87 -4.48
N LEU A 104 5.38 -14.52 -3.45
CA LEU A 104 6.67 -13.83 -3.54
C LEU A 104 7.83 -14.78 -3.83
N SER A 105 7.61 -16.10 -3.69
CA SER A 105 8.64 -17.14 -3.86
C SER A 105 8.76 -17.64 -5.30
N SER A 106 8.22 -16.93 -6.29
CA SER A 106 8.41 -17.30 -7.69
C SER A 106 9.79 -16.89 -8.20
N ASP A 107 10.42 -17.72 -9.00
CA ASP A 107 11.80 -17.51 -9.53
C ASP A 107 11.97 -16.20 -10.32
N ASP A 108 10.87 -15.65 -10.84
CA ASP A 108 10.87 -14.38 -11.56
C ASP A 108 10.69 -13.16 -10.66
N ASN A 109 10.48 -13.37 -9.36
CA ASN A 109 10.25 -12.28 -8.42
C ASN A 109 11.58 -11.74 -7.87
N LEU A 110 11.73 -10.40 -7.88
CA LEU A 110 12.89 -9.70 -7.35
C LEU A 110 13.20 -10.09 -5.89
N LEU A 111 12.17 -10.25 -5.06
CA LEU A 111 12.31 -10.54 -3.63
C LEU A 111 12.80 -11.98 -3.40
N SER A 112 12.32 -12.94 -4.21
CA SER A 112 12.77 -14.34 -4.14
C SER A 112 14.26 -14.46 -4.41
N ARG A 113 14.75 -13.78 -5.43
CA ARG A 113 16.18 -13.78 -5.77
C ARG A 113 17.09 -13.23 -4.67
N ASN A 114 16.57 -12.33 -3.85
CA ASN A 114 17.30 -11.68 -2.78
C ASN A 114 16.96 -12.24 -1.38
N HIS A 115 16.16 -13.31 -1.31
CA HIS A 115 15.70 -13.92 -0.06
C HIS A 115 14.95 -12.96 0.87
N ALA A 116 14.25 -11.97 0.30
CA ALA A 116 13.59 -10.89 1.03
C ALA A 116 12.08 -11.11 1.21
N GLU A 117 11.55 -12.29 0.85
CA GLU A 117 10.11 -12.60 0.91
C GLU A 117 9.55 -12.51 2.34
N ALA A 118 10.35 -12.93 3.32
CA ALA A 118 9.93 -12.94 4.72
C ALA A 118 9.64 -11.52 5.22
N GLU A 119 10.44 -10.54 4.79
CA GLU A 119 10.27 -9.14 5.17
C GLU A 119 9.10 -8.48 4.42
N ALA A 120 8.91 -8.87 3.16
CA ALA A 120 7.88 -8.27 2.30
C ALA A 120 6.46 -8.82 2.54
N LYS A 121 6.32 -10.03 3.06
CA LYS A 121 5.02 -10.75 3.10
C LYS A 121 3.91 -10.03 3.85
N LEU A 122 4.24 -9.20 4.83
CA LEU A 122 3.29 -8.45 5.66
C LEU A 122 3.16 -6.99 5.28
N ILE A 123 3.87 -6.53 4.24
CA ILE A 123 3.74 -5.17 3.73
C ILE A 123 2.41 -5.05 2.99
N ASP A 124 1.67 -3.99 3.28
CA ASP A 124 0.28 -3.81 2.85
C ASP A 124 0.14 -3.76 1.33
N CYS A 125 1.05 -3.09 0.63
CA CYS A 125 1.03 -3.03 -0.82
C CYS A 125 2.42 -2.82 -1.42
N ILE A 126 2.79 -3.65 -2.41
CA ILE A 126 4.05 -3.48 -3.16
C ILE A 126 3.72 -3.54 -4.65
N TRP A 127 4.20 -2.55 -5.41
CA TRP A 127 4.13 -2.57 -6.86
C TRP A 127 5.39 -3.17 -7.48
N PHE A 128 5.19 -3.99 -8.50
CA PHE A 128 6.27 -4.60 -9.28
C PHE A 128 6.11 -4.29 -10.76
N GLN A 129 7.22 -4.04 -11.43
CA GLN A 129 7.30 -3.82 -12.86
C GLN A 129 8.29 -4.78 -13.50
N ASN A 130 7.80 -5.59 -14.45
CA ASN A 130 8.60 -6.51 -15.26
C ASN A 130 9.46 -7.50 -14.44
N GLY A 131 9.06 -7.85 -13.21
CA GLY A 131 9.82 -8.75 -12.33
C GLY A 131 11.20 -8.26 -11.88
N LYS A 132 11.59 -7.02 -12.28
CA LYS A 132 12.93 -6.47 -12.07
C LYS A 132 12.94 -5.19 -11.24
N PHE A 133 11.83 -4.51 -11.17
CA PHE A 133 11.71 -3.22 -10.47
C PHE A 133 10.59 -3.28 -9.45
N MET A 134 10.80 -2.54 -8.38
CA MET A 134 9.84 -2.36 -7.30
C MET A 134 9.58 -0.86 -7.12
N PRO A 135 8.67 -0.27 -7.94
CA PRO A 135 8.45 1.18 -7.96
C PRO A 135 8.02 1.78 -6.63
N ALA A 136 7.21 1.05 -5.85
CA ALA A 136 6.75 1.51 -4.56
C ALA A 136 6.51 0.36 -3.58
N VAL A 137 6.79 0.65 -2.31
CA VAL A 137 6.47 -0.13 -1.12
C VAL A 137 5.63 0.75 -0.21
N MET A 138 4.41 0.32 0.14
CA MET A 138 3.41 1.16 0.78
C MET A 138 2.82 0.46 2.00
N GLU A 139 2.69 1.22 3.09
CA GLU A 139 1.99 0.80 4.30
C GLU A 139 0.80 1.73 4.53
N VAL A 140 -0.34 1.16 4.85
CA VAL A 140 -1.58 1.86 5.18
C VAL A 140 -1.71 1.87 6.69
N GLU A 141 -1.52 3.02 7.31
CA GLU A 141 -1.38 3.08 8.75
C GLU A 141 -2.34 4.09 9.37
N HIS A 142 -2.77 3.78 10.56
CA HIS A 142 -3.46 4.67 11.47
C HIS A 142 -2.56 4.97 12.67
N SER A 143 -2.84 6.03 13.41
CA SER A 143 -2.03 6.68 14.45
C SER A 143 -1.03 5.80 15.21
N THR A 144 -1.39 4.60 15.62
CA THR A 144 -0.54 3.70 16.42
C THR A 144 0.38 2.82 15.58
N GLY A 145 0.01 2.53 14.33
CA GLY A 145 0.70 1.56 13.46
C GLY A 145 1.93 2.07 12.74
N VAL A 146 2.06 3.39 12.53
CA VAL A 146 3.10 4.00 11.66
C VAL A 146 4.53 3.53 11.96
N THR A 147 4.90 3.36 13.23
CA THR A 147 6.24 2.85 13.59
C THR A 147 6.43 1.40 13.15
N SER A 148 5.38 0.59 13.23
CA SER A 148 5.42 -0.82 12.78
C SER A 148 5.57 -0.92 11.27
N GLY A 149 4.82 -0.12 10.51
CA GLY A 149 4.96 -0.03 9.05
C GLY A 149 6.36 0.41 8.62
N LEU A 150 6.88 1.47 9.23
CA LEU A 150 8.25 1.91 8.98
C LEU A 150 9.30 0.84 9.32
N THR A 151 9.08 0.05 10.37
CA THR A 151 9.99 -1.05 10.74
C THR A 151 9.96 -2.17 9.71
N ARG A 152 8.77 -2.55 9.20
CA ARG A 152 8.65 -3.54 8.12
C ARG A 152 9.34 -3.07 6.84
N MET A 153 9.11 -1.81 6.44
CA MET A 153 9.78 -1.21 5.28
C MET A 153 11.30 -1.19 5.45
N LYS A 154 11.78 -0.85 6.65
CA LYS A 154 13.22 -0.85 6.93
C LYS A 154 13.81 -2.26 6.86
N GLY A 155 13.13 -3.28 7.39
CA GLY A 155 13.55 -4.68 7.25
C GLY A 155 13.75 -5.05 5.78
N LEU A 156 12.78 -4.72 4.92
CA LEU A 156 12.88 -4.93 3.48
C LEU A 156 14.04 -4.13 2.85
N TYR A 157 14.19 -2.85 3.21
CA TYR A 157 15.30 -2.02 2.74
C TYR A 157 16.66 -2.62 3.08
N ASP A 158 16.83 -3.12 4.31
CA ASP A 158 18.10 -3.70 4.77
C ASP A 158 18.48 -4.97 3.98
N MET A 159 17.49 -5.68 3.42
CA MET A 159 17.74 -6.85 2.56
C MET A 159 18.12 -6.48 1.12
N ILE A 160 17.62 -5.35 0.61
CA ILE A 160 17.78 -4.95 -0.79
C ILE A 160 18.07 -3.45 -0.93
N PRO A 161 19.10 -2.91 -0.27
CA PRO A 161 19.37 -1.47 -0.19
C PRO A 161 19.74 -0.82 -1.53
N GLU A 162 20.18 -1.61 -2.51
CA GLU A 162 20.58 -1.15 -3.84
C GLU A 162 19.41 -0.80 -4.75
N PHE A 163 18.19 -1.19 -4.40
CA PHE A 163 17.03 -0.92 -5.25
C PHE A 163 16.41 0.46 -4.97
N ARG A 164 16.22 1.22 -6.05
CA ARG A 164 15.49 2.49 -5.99
C ARG A 164 14.01 2.21 -5.89
N THR A 165 13.50 2.30 -4.69
CA THR A 165 12.10 2.11 -4.34
C THR A 165 11.59 3.33 -3.60
N ARG A 166 10.34 3.71 -3.82
CA ARG A 166 9.65 4.70 -2.98
C ARG A 166 9.00 3.99 -1.81
N TYR A 167 9.36 4.39 -0.61
CA TYR A 167 8.71 3.93 0.62
C TYR A 167 7.65 4.96 1.01
N VAL A 168 6.39 4.52 1.14
CA VAL A 168 5.23 5.41 1.30
C VAL A 168 4.40 4.97 2.50
N ILE A 169 4.12 5.91 3.39
CA ILE A 169 3.08 5.74 4.41
C ILE A 169 1.81 6.43 3.91
N VAL A 170 0.71 5.70 3.89
CA VAL A 170 -0.63 6.20 3.60
C VAL A 170 -1.38 6.27 4.91
N ALA A 171 -1.74 7.47 5.35
CA ALA A 171 -2.38 7.72 6.63
C ALA A 171 -3.43 8.84 6.51
N PRO A 172 -4.38 8.93 7.46
CA PRO A 172 -5.31 10.06 7.53
C PRO A 172 -4.57 11.40 7.67
N ASP A 173 -5.16 12.47 7.14
CA ASP A 173 -4.53 13.81 7.15
C ASP A 173 -4.35 14.36 8.57
N GLU A 174 -5.24 14.01 9.49
CA GLU A 174 -5.13 14.33 10.92
C GLU A 174 -3.88 13.74 11.58
N ASP A 175 -3.33 12.64 11.05
CA ASP A 175 -2.12 12.00 11.57
C ASP A 175 -0.82 12.53 10.94
N ARG A 176 -0.91 13.49 10.02
CA ARG A 176 0.20 13.97 9.19
C ARG A 176 1.44 14.38 9.98
N ASP A 177 1.29 15.24 10.97
CA ASP A 177 2.44 15.78 11.72
C ASP A 177 3.14 14.67 12.49
N MET A 178 2.39 13.74 13.06
CA MET A 178 2.90 12.58 13.76
C MET A 178 3.62 11.62 12.78
N VAL A 179 3.09 11.39 11.57
CA VAL A 179 3.74 10.58 10.54
C VAL A 179 5.07 11.21 10.14
N ILE A 180 5.10 12.52 9.86
CA ILE A 180 6.32 13.27 9.52
C ILE A 180 7.36 13.14 10.63
N GLU A 181 6.96 13.32 11.89
CA GLU A 181 7.86 13.16 13.05
C GLU A 181 8.50 11.76 13.07
N LYS A 182 7.67 10.72 12.93
CA LYS A 182 8.15 9.33 12.97
C LYS A 182 9.05 8.98 11.78
N CYS A 183 8.72 9.42 10.57
CA CYS A 183 9.55 9.23 9.39
C CYS A 183 10.92 9.91 9.51
N ASN A 184 11.00 11.05 10.17
CA ASN A 184 12.25 11.79 10.35
C ASN A 184 13.16 11.22 11.46
N ARG A 185 12.77 10.16 12.15
CA ARG A 185 13.62 9.52 13.16
C ARG A 185 14.88 8.95 12.52
N PRO A 186 16.05 9.03 13.19
CA PRO A 186 17.34 8.62 12.62
C PRO A 186 17.34 7.20 12.02
N GLN A 187 16.63 6.26 12.65
CA GLN A 187 16.59 4.87 12.21
C GLN A 187 15.85 4.65 10.89
N PHE A 188 15.02 5.60 10.44
CA PHE A 188 14.22 5.49 9.21
C PHE A 188 14.71 6.38 8.07
N LYS A 189 15.78 7.15 8.27
CA LYS A 189 16.34 8.04 7.24
C LYS A 189 16.81 7.34 5.97
N CYS A 190 17.08 6.03 6.05
CA CYS A 190 17.45 5.23 4.90
C CYS A 190 16.30 4.99 3.92
N LEU A 191 15.05 5.25 4.33
CA LEU A 191 13.85 5.06 3.50
C LEU A 191 13.53 6.30 2.64
N ASP A 192 14.33 7.37 2.71
CA ASP A 192 14.16 8.61 1.94
C ASP A 192 14.50 8.45 0.45
#